data_2d300a6743f933bf3c718a78f987c1da
#
_entry.id   2d300a6743f933bf3c718a78f987c1da
#
_cell.length_a   1.000
_cell.length_b   1.000
_cell.length_c   1.000
_cell.angle_alpha   90.00
_cell.angle_beta   90.00
_cell.angle_gamma   90.00
#
_symmetry.space_group_name_H-M   'P 1'
#
loop_
_entity.id
_entity.type
_entity.pdbx_description
1 polymer ?
#
loop_
_entity_poly.entity_id
_entity_poly.type
_entity_poly.pdbx_seq_one_letter_code
_entity_poly.pdbx_strand_id
1 'polypeptide(L)'
;MNHNIPILSMLFLSLMACNQKEELADAYGNFEANEIMVSAESGGKILSFLPEEGEMLNRDEVSVLLDTVQLNLKKEGLESGFASLGSRIVTLDAQLHASRVQLDNLVREQDRLLKLVEGGAATTKQLDDINGQVALLEAQMAATASQKESVYAEKETLEVQISQVEDQLERCRVMNPIDGVLLTKYREQGELVAPGQPLFKMARLDQLILRAYVSGDQLASVTLGQELTVRYDRDGGLVEVPGKVSWISSSAEFTPKIIQTREERVSLVYAIKVVVPNDGSLKIGMPGELAF
;
A
#
# COMPACT_ATOMS: atom_id res chain seq x y z
N MET A 1 52.22 -71.91 42.70
CA MET A 1 50.95 -72.14 42.01
C MET A 1 50.39 -70.77 41.56
N ASN A 2 50.37 -70.59 40.28
CA ASN A 2 50.27 -69.29 39.59
C ASN A 2 48.84 -68.81 39.45
N HIS A 3 48.60 -67.55 39.77
CA HIS A 3 47.41 -66.85 39.46
C HIS A 3 47.75 -65.58 38.65
N ASN A 4 47.94 -65.74 37.37
CA ASN A 4 48.04 -64.65 36.43
C ASN A 4 47.13 -64.95 35.22
N ILE A 5 45.98 -64.34 35.14
CA ILE A 5 45.06 -64.10 34.01
C ILE A 5 43.73 -63.76 34.68
N PRO A 6 43.24 -62.50 34.68
CA PRO A 6 42.54 -61.95 33.56
C PRO A 6 42.59 -60.39 33.52
N ILE A 7 43.69 -59.79 33.21
CA ILE A 7 43.70 -58.29 32.96
C ILE A 7 43.59 -57.95 31.49
N LEU A 8 43.72 -58.88 30.57
CA LEU A 8 43.72 -58.62 29.12
C LEU A 8 42.34 -58.58 28.50
N SER A 9 41.26 -59.00 29.20
CA SER A 9 39.88 -59.01 28.64
C SER A 9 39.09 -57.72 28.90
N MET A 10 39.59 -56.81 29.80
CA MET A 10 38.85 -55.59 30.15
C MET A 10 39.26 -54.37 29.33
N LEU A 11 40.29 -54.49 28.48
CA LEU A 11 40.79 -53.42 27.63
C LEU A 11 40.17 -53.36 26.23
N PHE A 12 39.32 -54.33 25.85
CA PHE A 12 38.73 -54.45 24.52
C PHE A 12 37.27 -53.90 24.44
N LEU A 13 36.67 -53.47 25.56
CA LEU A 13 35.28 -53.02 25.61
C LEU A 13 35.14 -51.50 25.62
N SER A 14 36.23 -50.73 25.59
CA SER A 14 36.19 -49.24 25.65
C SER A 14 36.37 -48.55 24.27
N LEU A 15 36.34 -49.27 23.15
CA LEU A 15 36.52 -48.69 21.81
C LEU A 15 35.21 -48.66 20.96
N MET A 16 34.06 -48.89 21.58
CA MET A 16 32.78 -48.59 20.95
C MET A 16 32.17 -47.26 21.44
N ALA A 17 32.99 -46.23 21.57
CA ALA A 17 32.52 -44.88 21.84
C ALA A 17 32.37 -44.12 20.53
N CYS A 18 31.15 -43.86 20.18
CA CYS A 18 30.65 -42.77 19.32
C CYS A 18 31.40 -42.51 18.02
N ASN A 19 31.06 -43.28 16.98
CA ASN A 19 31.14 -42.73 15.65
C ASN A 19 29.74 -42.19 15.30
N GLN A 20 29.33 -41.09 15.92
CA GLN A 20 28.26 -40.25 15.42
C GLN A 20 28.82 -39.58 14.16
N LYS A 21 28.57 -40.17 13.00
CA LYS A 21 28.71 -39.44 11.73
C LYS A 21 27.83 -38.20 11.86
N GLU A 22 28.46 -37.04 12.05
CA GLU A 22 27.82 -35.77 11.70
C GLU A 22 27.44 -35.91 10.22
N GLU A 23 26.17 -36.09 9.95
CA GLU A 23 25.67 -35.98 8.59
C GLU A 23 25.93 -34.54 8.15
N LEU A 24 26.91 -34.38 7.28
CA LEU A 24 27.25 -33.09 6.69
C LEU A 24 25.99 -32.56 5.99
N ALA A 25 25.66 -31.32 6.26
CA ALA A 25 24.57 -30.65 5.57
C ALA A 25 24.90 -30.51 4.08
N ASP A 26 23.89 -30.68 3.23
CA ASP A 26 24.05 -30.59 1.78
C ASP A 26 24.18 -29.13 1.31
N ALA A 27 23.54 -28.17 2.01
CA ALA A 27 23.63 -26.75 1.71
C ALA A 27 23.49 -25.89 2.97
N TYR A 28 24.04 -24.69 2.92
CA TYR A 28 24.03 -23.70 4.02
C TYR A 28 23.42 -22.40 3.55
N GLY A 29 22.78 -21.67 4.48
CA GLY A 29 22.18 -20.40 4.20
C GLY A 29 21.83 -19.60 5.44
N ASN A 30 21.10 -18.51 5.25
CA ASN A 30 20.58 -17.68 6.33
C ASN A 30 19.06 -17.50 6.18
N PHE A 31 18.39 -17.38 7.33
CA PHE A 31 16.97 -17.07 7.35
C PHE A 31 16.72 -15.60 7.01
N GLU A 32 15.83 -15.37 6.10
CA GLU A 32 15.34 -14.06 5.65
C GLU A 32 13.83 -13.95 5.86
N ALA A 33 13.31 -12.73 5.91
CA ALA A 33 11.87 -12.47 5.83
C ALA A 33 11.55 -11.58 4.62
N ASN A 34 10.30 -11.63 4.17
CA ASN A 34 9.82 -10.64 3.21
C ASN A 34 9.52 -9.33 3.95
N GLU A 35 10.46 -8.40 3.88
CA GLU A 35 10.38 -7.10 4.52
C GLU A 35 9.61 -6.11 3.66
N ILE A 36 8.68 -5.37 4.28
CA ILE A 36 7.95 -4.27 3.65
C ILE A 36 8.38 -2.98 4.31
N MET A 37 8.81 -2.02 3.48
CA MET A 37 9.09 -0.67 3.93
C MET A 37 7.85 0.19 3.80
N VAL A 38 7.32 0.65 4.92
CA VAL A 38 6.18 1.56 4.96
C VAL A 38 6.72 2.98 4.95
N SER A 39 6.30 3.75 3.95
CA SER A 39 6.73 5.13 3.72
C SER A 39 5.57 6.10 3.85
N ALA A 40 5.87 7.36 4.17
CA ALA A 40 4.88 8.42 4.20
C ALA A 40 4.32 8.67 2.79
N GLU A 41 3.00 8.64 2.64
CA GLU A 41 2.32 9.00 1.38
C GLU A 41 1.99 10.49 1.31
N SER A 42 1.91 11.16 2.47
CA SER A 42 1.69 12.60 2.61
C SER A 42 2.83 13.23 3.41
N GLY A 43 3.01 14.55 3.28
CA GLY A 43 3.98 15.30 4.07
C GLY A 43 3.35 15.92 5.31
N GLY A 44 4.11 15.96 6.41
CA GLY A 44 3.65 16.59 7.65
C GLY A 44 4.51 16.24 8.85
N LYS A 45 4.20 16.85 9.99
CA LYS A 45 4.82 16.47 11.26
C LYS A 45 4.15 15.21 11.80
N ILE A 46 4.93 14.26 12.29
CA ILE A 46 4.42 13.06 12.96
C ILE A 46 3.81 13.48 14.31
N LEU A 47 2.49 13.39 14.45
CA LEU A 47 1.77 13.67 15.70
C LEU A 47 1.82 12.49 16.67
N SER A 48 1.70 11.27 16.14
CA SER A 48 1.84 10.04 16.92
C SER A 48 2.46 8.94 16.07
N PHE A 49 3.30 8.14 16.72
CA PHE A 49 3.84 6.90 16.20
C PHE A 49 3.77 5.89 17.37
N LEU A 50 2.69 5.15 17.41
CA LEU A 50 2.33 4.32 18.57
C LEU A 50 3.16 3.04 18.71
N PRO A 51 3.39 2.24 17.61
CA PRO A 51 4.05 0.96 17.75
C PRO A 51 5.55 1.08 18.06
N GLU A 52 6.06 0.09 18.79
CA GLU A 52 7.48 -0.07 19.09
C GLU A 52 8.11 -1.23 18.30
N GLU A 53 9.45 -1.24 18.19
CA GLU A 53 10.17 -2.32 17.53
C GLU A 53 9.94 -3.66 18.25
N GLY A 54 9.62 -4.70 17.50
CA GLY A 54 9.26 -6.03 18.00
C GLY A 54 7.76 -6.21 18.26
N GLU A 55 6.94 -5.18 18.15
CA GLU A 55 5.49 -5.27 18.35
C GLU A 55 4.78 -5.88 17.14
N MET A 56 3.76 -6.71 17.41
CA MET A 56 2.89 -7.28 16.39
C MET A 56 1.84 -6.24 15.98
N LEU A 57 1.77 -5.96 14.69
CA LEU A 57 0.84 -5.01 14.07
C LEU A 57 -0.21 -5.76 13.26
N ASN A 58 -1.45 -5.33 13.36
CA ASN A 58 -2.53 -5.86 12.53
C ASN A 58 -2.65 -5.05 11.23
N ARG A 59 -3.03 -5.72 10.17
CA ARG A 59 -3.33 -5.09 8.89
C ARG A 59 -4.42 -4.03 9.05
N ASP A 60 -4.33 -2.95 8.28
CA ASP A 60 -5.28 -1.82 8.24
C ASP A 60 -5.40 -1.04 9.58
N GLU A 61 -4.55 -1.33 10.56
CA GLU A 61 -4.43 -0.55 11.79
C GLU A 61 -3.54 0.68 11.55
N VAL A 62 -3.91 1.83 12.14
CA VAL A 62 -3.16 3.07 12.01
C VAL A 62 -1.96 3.07 12.95
N SER A 63 -0.76 3.06 12.39
CA SER A 63 0.49 3.11 13.15
C SER A 63 1.07 4.51 13.29
N VAL A 64 0.89 5.36 12.27
CA VAL A 64 1.43 6.72 12.27
C VAL A 64 0.34 7.71 11.88
N LEU A 65 0.27 8.84 12.60
CA LEU A 65 -0.62 9.95 12.28
C LEU A 65 0.20 11.19 12.01
N LEU A 66 0.00 11.78 10.83
CA LEU A 66 0.60 13.05 10.44
C LEU A 66 -0.31 14.23 10.76
N ASP A 67 0.27 15.43 10.86
CA ASP A 67 -0.46 16.67 11.08
C ASP A 67 -1.35 17.01 9.87
N THR A 68 -2.63 17.19 10.14
CA THR A 68 -3.67 17.45 9.13
C THR A 68 -4.22 18.89 9.18
N VAL A 69 -3.70 19.76 10.07
CA VAL A 69 -4.28 21.09 10.31
C VAL A 69 -4.36 21.91 9.01
N GLN A 70 -3.29 21.95 8.22
CA GLN A 70 -3.27 22.73 6.98
C GLN A 70 -4.20 22.15 5.91
N LEU A 71 -4.32 20.82 5.83
CA LEU A 71 -5.23 20.17 4.90
C LEU A 71 -6.69 20.39 5.28
N ASN A 72 -7.02 20.34 6.57
CA ASN A 72 -8.38 20.64 7.04
C ASN A 72 -8.78 22.09 6.77
N LEU A 73 -7.89 23.06 7.02
CA LEU A 73 -8.14 24.47 6.69
C LEU A 73 -8.33 24.68 5.19
N LYS A 74 -7.56 23.98 4.35
CA LYS A 74 -7.72 24.01 2.89
C LYS A 74 -9.08 23.44 2.47
N LYS A 75 -9.49 22.30 3.06
CA LYS A 75 -10.80 21.68 2.82
C LYS A 75 -11.93 22.65 3.18
N GLU A 76 -11.88 23.23 4.38
CA GLU A 76 -12.89 24.20 4.85
C GLU A 76 -13.01 25.42 3.91
N GLY A 77 -11.89 25.92 3.40
CA GLY A 77 -11.88 27.00 2.41
C GLY A 77 -12.58 26.61 1.10
N LEU A 78 -12.33 25.40 0.60
CA LEU A 78 -13.00 24.88 -0.60
C LEU A 78 -14.50 24.65 -0.36
N GLU A 79 -14.89 24.08 0.77
CA GLU A 79 -16.29 23.86 1.16
C GLU A 79 -17.05 25.20 1.26
N SER A 80 -16.43 26.25 1.81
CA SER A 80 -16.99 27.61 1.85
C SER A 80 -17.21 28.17 0.44
N GLY A 81 -16.23 27.96 -0.47
CA GLY A 81 -16.37 28.31 -1.89
C GLY A 81 -17.53 27.58 -2.56
N PHE A 82 -17.64 26.27 -2.32
CA PHE A 82 -18.71 25.42 -2.82
C PHE A 82 -20.10 25.87 -2.35
N ALA A 83 -20.24 26.24 -1.08
CA ALA A 83 -21.48 26.79 -0.52
C ALA A 83 -21.85 28.15 -1.16
N SER A 84 -20.83 29.01 -1.42
CA SER A 84 -21.04 30.30 -2.11
C SER A 84 -21.58 30.12 -3.52
N LEU A 85 -21.05 29.17 -4.30
CA LEU A 85 -21.59 28.82 -5.63
C LEU A 85 -23.02 28.28 -5.55
N GLY A 86 -23.34 27.51 -4.51
CA GLY A 86 -24.71 27.07 -4.24
C GLY A 86 -25.69 28.26 -4.09
N SER A 87 -25.30 29.27 -3.33
CA SER A 87 -26.08 30.51 -3.15
C SER A 87 -26.23 31.30 -4.44
N ARG A 88 -25.20 31.33 -5.30
CA ARG A 88 -25.26 31.95 -6.62
C ARG A 88 -26.25 31.25 -7.56
N ILE A 89 -26.30 29.92 -7.53
CA ILE A 89 -27.28 29.13 -8.29
C ILE A 89 -28.70 29.49 -7.87
N VAL A 90 -28.99 29.57 -6.56
CA VAL A 90 -30.30 29.99 -6.03
C VAL A 90 -30.68 31.37 -6.52
N THR A 91 -29.74 32.32 -6.59
CA THR A 91 -29.98 33.67 -7.12
C THR A 91 -30.33 33.64 -8.61
N LEU A 92 -29.59 32.87 -9.43
CA LEU A 92 -29.88 32.71 -10.88
C LEU A 92 -31.23 32.02 -11.11
N ASP A 93 -31.62 31.06 -10.29
CA ASP A 93 -32.94 30.43 -10.33
C ASP A 93 -34.04 31.42 -10.02
N ALA A 94 -33.87 32.27 -9.04
CA ALA A 94 -34.85 33.33 -8.74
C ALA A 94 -34.99 34.33 -9.91
N GLN A 95 -33.87 34.70 -10.56
CA GLN A 95 -33.90 35.56 -11.76
C GLN A 95 -34.62 34.89 -12.93
N LEU A 96 -34.33 33.61 -13.22
CA LEU A 96 -35.04 32.84 -14.26
C LEU A 96 -36.51 32.72 -13.96
N HIS A 97 -36.89 32.47 -12.70
CA HIS A 97 -38.29 32.41 -12.31
C HIS A 97 -39.02 33.75 -12.53
N ALA A 98 -38.41 34.89 -12.14
CA ALA A 98 -38.97 36.21 -12.36
C ALA A 98 -39.13 36.51 -13.86
N SER A 99 -38.13 36.19 -14.69
CA SER A 99 -38.20 36.34 -16.16
C SER A 99 -39.28 35.44 -16.77
N ARG A 100 -39.46 34.23 -16.24
CA ARG A 100 -40.51 33.30 -16.68
C ARG A 100 -41.91 33.88 -16.46
N VAL A 101 -42.18 34.45 -15.29
CA VAL A 101 -43.45 35.11 -14.97
C VAL A 101 -43.70 36.29 -15.92
N GLN A 102 -42.65 37.07 -16.23
CA GLN A 102 -42.74 38.17 -17.20
C GLN A 102 -43.03 37.68 -18.62
N LEU A 103 -42.36 36.60 -19.07
CA LEU A 103 -42.60 35.97 -20.36
C LEU A 103 -44.03 35.48 -20.49
N ASP A 104 -44.55 34.80 -19.47
CA ASP A 104 -45.94 34.33 -19.47
C ASP A 104 -46.97 35.48 -19.60
N ASN A 105 -46.65 36.67 -19.06
CA ASN A 105 -47.48 37.87 -19.25
C ASN A 105 -47.40 38.42 -20.69
N LEU A 106 -46.17 38.48 -21.27
CA LEU A 106 -45.97 38.95 -22.64
C LEU A 106 -46.63 38.01 -23.67
N VAL A 107 -46.56 36.72 -23.48
CA VAL A 107 -47.18 35.69 -24.34
C VAL A 107 -48.71 35.84 -24.31
N ARG A 108 -49.31 36.05 -23.13
CA ARG A 108 -50.75 36.33 -23.07
C ARG A 108 -51.16 37.61 -23.79
N GLU A 109 -50.34 38.67 -23.70
CA GLU A 109 -50.57 39.92 -24.43
C GLU A 109 -50.39 39.72 -25.93
N GLN A 110 -49.38 38.94 -26.36
CA GLN A 110 -49.16 38.57 -27.77
C GLN A 110 -50.34 37.83 -28.33
N ASP A 111 -50.90 36.83 -27.63
CA ASP A 111 -52.10 36.10 -28.05
C ASP A 111 -53.37 37.03 -28.23
N ARG A 112 -53.45 37.98 -27.26
CA ARG A 112 -54.54 38.97 -27.33
C ARG A 112 -54.41 39.92 -28.56
N LEU A 113 -53.19 40.45 -28.77
CA LEU A 113 -52.92 41.32 -29.91
C LEU A 113 -53.10 40.60 -31.26
N LEU A 114 -52.68 39.36 -31.36
CA LEU A 114 -52.87 38.55 -32.56
C LEU A 114 -54.39 38.50 -32.96
N LYS A 115 -55.24 38.18 -31.98
CA LYS A 115 -56.73 38.15 -32.22
C LYS A 115 -57.33 39.52 -32.64
N LEU A 116 -56.76 40.61 -32.03
CA LEU A 116 -57.23 41.98 -32.38
C LEU A 116 -56.76 42.40 -33.77
N VAL A 117 -55.57 42.00 -34.21
CA VAL A 117 -55.05 42.24 -35.55
C VAL A 117 -55.90 41.48 -36.58
N GLU A 118 -56.25 40.22 -36.33
CA GLU A 118 -57.13 39.40 -37.15
C GLU A 118 -58.52 40.03 -37.28
N GLY A 119 -59.03 40.65 -36.20
CA GLY A 119 -60.31 41.38 -36.18
C GLY A 119 -60.23 42.81 -36.71
N GLY A 120 -59.08 43.29 -37.16
CA GLY A 120 -58.89 44.67 -37.66
C GLY A 120 -58.84 45.73 -36.56
N ALA A 121 -58.75 45.37 -35.27
CA ALA A 121 -58.81 46.30 -34.13
C ALA A 121 -57.45 46.68 -33.58
N ALA A 122 -56.33 46.10 -34.12
CA ALA A 122 -54.94 46.46 -33.81
C ALA A 122 -54.08 46.48 -35.06
N THR A 123 -52.89 47.07 -34.99
CA THR A 123 -51.93 47.16 -36.10
C THR A 123 -50.93 46.05 -36.10
N THR A 124 -50.42 45.63 -37.27
CA THR A 124 -49.32 44.67 -37.41
C THR A 124 -48.07 45.14 -36.68
N LYS A 125 -47.78 46.44 -36.63
CA LYS A 125 -46.67 47.02 -35.90
C LYS A 125 -46.74 46.70 -34.40
N GLN A 126 -47.95 46.80 -33.80
CA GLN A 126 -48.08 46.44 -32.35
C GLN A 126 -47.78 44.95 -32.06
N LEU A 127 -48.20 44.08 -33.03
CA LEU A 127 -47.82 42.65 -32.90
C LEU A 127 -46.33 42.41 -33.10
N ASP A 128 -45.69 43.11 -34.03
CA ASP A 128 -44.23 43.03 -34.23
C ASP A 128 -43.46 43.54 -33.04
N ASP A 129 -43.91 44.63 -32.38
CA ASP A 129 -43.30 45.18 -31.19
C ASP A 129 -43.34 44.17 -29.99
N ILE A 130 -44.48 43.49 -29.77
CA ILE A 130 -44.61 42.48 -28.70
C ILE A 130 -43.80 41.21 -29.02
N ASN A 131 -43.78 40.78 -30.30
CA ASN A 131 -42.93 39.66 -30.73
C ASN A 131 -41.45 39.93 -30.45
N GLY A 132 -41.00 41.16 -30.72
CA GLY A 132 -39.63 41.60 -30.39
C GLY A 132 -39.33 41.55 -28.87
N GLN A 133 -40.30 41.96 -28.03
CA GLN A 133 -40.16 41.90 -26.59
C GLN A 133 -40.09 40.45 -26.07
N VAL A 134 -40.93 39.55 -26.59
CA VAL A 134 -40.87 38.11 -26.26
C VAL A 134 -39.52 37.54 -26.62
N ALA A 135 -39.07 37.76 -27.89
CA ALA A 135 -37.78 37.24 -28.36
C ALA A 135 -36.59 37.77 -27.53
N LEU A 136 -36.61 39.06 -27.15
CA LEU A 136 -35.58 39.65 -26.31
C LEU A 136 -35.53 38.98 -24.92
N LEU A 137 -36.69 38.77 -24.30
CA LEU A 137 -36.78 38.19 -22.97
C LEU A 137 -36.34 36.69 -22.99
N GLU A 138 -36.72 35.94 -24.03
CA GLU A 138 -36.25 34.57 -24.23
C GLU A 138 -34.72 34.51 -24.37
N ALA A 139 -34.13 35.43 -25.14
CA ALA A 139 -32.66 35.50 -25.25
C ALA A 139 -31.98 35.84 -23.92
N GLN A 140 -32.56 36.74 -23.10
CA GLN A 140 -32.07 37.06 -21.76
C GLN A 140 -32.17 35.86 -20.83
N MET A 141 -33.28 35.10 -20.89
CA MET A 141 -33.43 33.87 -20.11
C MET A 141 -32.39 32.80 -20.52
N ALA A 142 -32.16 32.63 -21.81
CA ALA A 142 -31.14 31.70 -22.33
C ALA A 142 -29.74 32.09 -21.85
N ALA A 143 -29.40 33.37 -21.83
CA ALA A 143 -28.13 33.88 -21.30
C ALA A 143 -27.98 33.57 -19.80
N THR A 144 -29.04 33.80 -18.99
CA THR A 144 -29.04 33.51 -17.56
C THR A 144 -28.94 32.00 -17.30
N ALA A 145 -29.61 31.16 -18.08
CA ALA A 145 -29.50 29.71 -18.01
C ALA A 145 -28.06 29.24 -18.32
N SER A 146 -27.44 29.79 -19.37
CA SER A 146 -26.04 29.49 -19.70
C SER A 146 -25.08 29.90 -18.58
N GLN A 147 -25.34 31.06 -17.95
CA GLN A 147 -24.55 31.48 -16.77
C GLN A 147 -24.73 30.51 -15.59
N LYS A 148 -25.93 30.00 -15.36
CA LYS A 148 -26.20 29.00 -14.33
C LYS A 148 -25.42 27.69 -14.59
N GLU A 149 -25.40 27.22 -15.85
CA GLU A 149 -24.61 26.04 -16.24
C GLU A 149 -23.09 26.25 -15.98
N SER A 150 -22.56 27.45 -16.26
CA SER A 150 -21.16 27.76 -15.92
C SER A 150 -20.88 27.65 -14.42
N VAL A 151 -21.83 28.10 -13.58
CA VAL A 151 -21.69 27.98 -12.12
C VAL A 151 -21.76 26.51 -11.67
N TYR A 152 -22.53 25.67 -12.31
CA TYR A 152 -22.52 24.24 -12.03
C TYR A 152 -21.17 23.60 -12.37
N ALA A 153 -20.57 23.96 -13.51
CA ALA A 153 -19.24 23.47 -13.88
C ALA A 153 -18.14 23.93 -12.89
N GLU A 154 -18.23 25.18 -12.41
CA GLU A 154 -17.34 25.66 -11.34
C GLU A 154 -17.53 24.86 -10.05
N LYS A 155 -18.77 24.55 -9.67
CA LYS A 155 -19.11 23.77 -8.48
C LYS A 155 -18.56 22.35 -8.56
N GLU A 156 -18.70 21.68 -9.70
CA GLU A 156 -18.14 20.35 -9.97
C GLU A 156 -16.61 20.36 -9.84
N THR A 157 -15.96 21.42 -10.34
CA THR A 157 -14.52 21.60 -10.20
C THR A 157 -14.08 21.68 -8.72
N LEU A 158 -14.83 22.43 -7.89
CA LEU A 158 -14.54 22.51 -6.45
C LEU A 158 -14.79 21.18 -5.73
N GLU A 159 -15.81 20.42 -6.13
CA GLU A 159 -16.09 19.09 -5.58
C GLU A 159 -14.92 18.13 -5.80
N VAL A 160 -14.35 18.11 -7.00
CA VAL A 160 -13.14 17.34 -7.31
C VAL A 160 -11.96 17.82 -6.46
N GLN A 161 -11.77 19.12 -6.23
CA GLN A 161 -10.71 19.64 -5.38
C GLN A 161 -10.90 19.26 -3.92
N ILE A 162 -12.13 19.22 -3.41
CA ILE A 162 -12.45 18.75 -2.06
C ILE A 162 -12.06 17.28 -1.95
N SER A 163 -12.46 16.44 -2.90
CA SER A 163 -12.13 15.02 -2.91
C SER A 163 -10.62 14.76 -2.94
N GLN A 164 -9.85 15.59 -3.66
CA GLN A 164 -8.39 15.50 -3.66
C GLN A 164 -7.77 15.81 -2.28
N VAL A 165 -8.33 16.79 -1.55
CA VAL A 165 -7.86 17.10 -0.19
C VAL A 165 -8.26 15.99 0.79
N GLU A 166 -9.43 15.38 0.62
CA GLU A 166 -9.88 14.23 1.41
C GLU A 166 -8.95 13.02 1.23
N ASP A 167 -8.57 12.68 0.00
CA ASP A 167 -7.56 11.64 -0.26
C ASP A 167 -6.22 11.96 0.42
N GLN A 168 -5.77 13.23 0.39
CA GLN A 168 -4.57 13.65 1.10
C GLN A 168 -4.69 13.51 2.62
N LEU A 169 -5.88 13.78 3.19
CA LEU A 169 -6.16 13.60 4.61
C LEU A 169 -6.13 12.12 5.02
N GLU A 170 -6.69 11.22 4.19
CA GLU A 170 -6.61 9.79 4.42
C GLU A 170 -5.17 9.29 4.43
N ARG A 171 -4.33 9.77 3.49
CA ARG A 171 -2.89 9.44 3.41
C ARG A 171 -2.07 9.96 4.60
N CYS A 172 -2.61 10.89 5.39
CA CYS A 172 -1.98 11.29 6.65
C CYS A 172 -2.14 10.24 7.76
N ARG A 173 -2.99 9.23 7.56
CA ARG A 173 -3.19 8.10 8.45
C ARG A 173 -2.46 6.89 7.87
N VAL A 174 -1.24 6.66 8.29
CA VAL A 174 -0.42 5.56 7.77
C VAL A 174 -0.87 4.26 8.40
N MET A 175 -1.43 3.37 7.59
CA MET A 175 -1.94 2.06 8.00
C MET A 175 -0.92 0.95 7.67
N ASN A 176 -0.98 -0.14 8.43
CA ASN A 176 -0.16 -1.32 8.20
C ASN A 176 -0.66 -2.08 6.97
N PRO A 177 0.19 -2.37 5.98
CA PRO A 177 -0.24 -3.08 4.77
C PRO A 177 -0.48 -4.59 4.97
N ILE A 178 0.08 -5.17 6.05
CA ILE A 178 -0.01 -6.59 6.38
C ILE A 178 -0.10 -6.79 7.89
N ASP A 179 -0.50 -7.99 8.31
CA ASP A 179 -0.21 -8.48 9.66
C ASP A 179 1.27 -8.84 9.76
N GLY A 180 1.97 -8.35 10.78
CA GLY A 180 3.40 -8.60 10.93
C GLY A 180 4.03 -7.88 12.10
N VAL A 181 5.33 -8.04 12.27
CA VAL A 181 6.10 -7.42 13.34
C VAL A 181 6.83 -6.19 12.81
N LEU A 182 6.81 -5.10 13.57
CA LEU A 182 7.62 -3.92 13.30
C LEU A 182 9.09 -4.27 13.57
N LEU A 183 9.93 -4.21 12.54
CA LEU A 183 11.35 -4.58 12.65
C LEU A 183 12.24 -3.39 12.98
N THR A 184 11.96 -2.23 12.35
CA THR A 184 12.81 -1.04 12.49
C THR A 184 11.97 0.22 12.33
N LYS A 185 12.12 1.16 13.25
CA LYS A 185 11.63 2.54 13.14
C LYS A 185 12.70 3.42 12.52
N TYR A 186 12.33 4.17 11.47
CA TYR A 186 13.22 5.14 10.84
C TYR A 186 12.92 6.58 11.23
N ARG A 187 11.76 6.81 11.85
CA ARG A 187 11.26 8.13 12.26
C ARG A 187 10.65 8.07 13.64
N GLU A 188 10.65 9.22 14.31
CA GLU A 188 10.09 9.36 15.64
C GLU A 188 8.96 10.39 15.67
N GLN A 189 8.12 10.31 16.70
CA GLN A 189 7.10 11.32 16.97
C GLN A 189 7.73 12.71 17.07
N GLY A 190 7.14 13.69 16.41
CA GLY A 190 7.60 15.07 16.38
C GLY A 190 8.50 15.42 15.19
N GLU A 191 9.00 14.44 14.44
CA GLU A 191 9.76 14.68 13.21
C GLU A 191 8.87 15.13 12.07
N LEU A 192 9.48 15.87 11.12
CA LEU A 192 8.85 16.26 9.87
C LEU A 192 9.22 15.27 8.78
N VAL A 193 8.22 14.80 8.03
CA VAL A 193 8.40 13.87 6.90
C VAL A 193 7.83 14.43 5.61
N ALA A 194 8.43 14.00 4.49
CA ALA A 194 7.96 14.27 3.14
C ALA A 194 7.44 12.99 2.49
N PRO A 195 6.58 13.08 1.45
CA PRO A 195 6.13 11.91 0.69
C PRO A 195 7.28 11.07 0.18
N GLY A 196 7.17 9.74 0.30
CA GLY A 196 8.19 8.76 -0.09
C GLY A 196 9.27 8.50 0.97
N GLN A 197 9.32 9.24 2.08
CA GLN A 197 10.27 8.96 3.15
C GLN A 197 9.87 7.72 3.95
N PRO A 198 10.81 6.79 4.24
CA PRO A 198 10.56 5.60 5.03
C PRO A 198 10.22 5.98 6.47
N LEU A 199 9.16 5.38 7.00
CA LEU A 199 8.72 5.52 8.39
C LEU A 199 9.15 4.34 9.23
N PHE A 200 8.86 3.15 8.77
CA PHE A 200 9.23 1.90 9.46
C PHE A 200 9.30 0.73 8.49
N LYS A 201 9.91 -0.35 8.96
CA LYS A 201 10.00 -1.63 8.26
C LYS A 201 9.26 -2.68 9.06
N MET A 202 8.50 -3.53 8.38
CA MET A 202 7.78 -4.64 8.99
C MET A 202 7.90 -5.91 8.15
N ALA A 203 7.68 -7.07 8.79
CA ALA A 203 7.64 -8.35 8.11
C ALA A 203 6.71 -9.34 8.82
N ARG A 204 6.22 -10.32 8.06
CA ARG A 204 5.60 -11.51 8.62
C ARG A 204 6.69 -12.43 9.14
N LEU A 205 6.59 -12.85 10.38
CA LEU A 205 7.55 -13.75 11.03
C LEU A 205 6.97 -15.14 11.37
N ASP A 206 5.72 -15.41 11.01
CA ASP A 206 5.09 -16.73 11.12
C ASP A 206 5.71 -17.78 10.18
N GLN A 207 6.36 -17.30 9.12
CA GLN A 207 7.15 -18.09 8.19
C GLN A 207 8.41 -17.31 7.83
N LEU A 208 9.56 -17.98 7.83
CA LEU A 208 10.80 -17.43 7.31
C LEU A 208 11.26 -18.18 6.06
N ILE A 209 12.17 -17.58 5.35
CA ILE A 209 12.75 -18.11 4.12
C ILE A 209 14.20 -18.41 4.39
N LEU A 210 14.59 -19.69 4.35
CA LEU A 210 16.00 -20.04 4.32
C LEU A 210 16.51 -19.83 2.89
N ARG A 211 17.36 -18.83 2.70
CA ARG A 211 18.12 -18.65 1.46
C ARG A 211 19.41 -19.42 1.56
N ALA A 212 19.47 -20.59 0.92
CA ALA A 212 20.61 -21.48 0.92
C ALA A 212 21.24 -21.55 -0.46
N TYR A 213 22.48 -22.05 -0.51
CA TYR A 213 23.29 -22.12 -1.73
C TYR A 213 23.68 -23.56 -2.00
N VAL A 214 23.35 -24.04 -3.21
CA VAL A 214 23.68 -25.41 -3.67
C VAL A 214 24.66 -25.35 -4.84
N SER A 215 25.51 -26.37 -4.96
CA SER A 215 26.40 -26.52 -6.11
C SER A 215 25.63 -26.90 -7.39
N GLY A 216 26.25 -26.77 -8.56
CA GLY A 216 25.64 -27.19 -9.83
C GLY A 216 25.27 -28.67 -9.85
N ASP A 217 26.07 -29.54 -9.21
CA ASP A 217 25.81 -30.97 -9.13
C ASP A 217 24.61 -31.30 -8.22
N GLN A 218 24.47 -30.58 -7.10
CA GLN A 218 23.34 -30.71 -6.17
C GLN A 218 22.04 -30.15 -6.73
N LEU A 219 22.11 -29.14 -7.63
CA LEU A 219 20.93 -28.52 -8.21
C LEU A 219 20.01 -29.51 -8.92
N ALA A 220 20.57 -30.56 -9.51
CA ALA A 220 19.80 -31.62 -10.20
C ALA A 220 18.88 -32.42 -9.25
N SER A 221 19.20 -32.44 -7.95
CA SER A 221 18.42 -33.14 -6.91
C SER A 221 17.36 -32.27 -6.24
N VAL A 222 17.34 -30.95 -6.53
CA VAL A 222 16.38 -30.01 -5.93
C VAL A 222 15.33 -29.60 -6.94
N THR A 223 14.06 -29.78 -6.57
CA THR A 223 12.91 -29.41 -7.43
C THR A 223 12.00 -28.39 -6.71
N LEU A 224 11.31 -27.57 -7.52
CA LEU A 224 10.36 -26.60 -7.00
C LEU A 224 9.19 -27.34 -6.32
N GLY A 225 8.86 -26.90 -5.09
CA GLY A 225 7.79 -27.52 -4.29
C GLY A 225 8.23 -28.76 -3.48
N GLN A 226 9.47 -29.20 -3.60
CA GLN A 226 10.03 -30.29 -2.82
C GLN A 226 10.06 -29.95 -1.32
N GLU A 227 9.73 -30.92 -0.48
CA GLU A 227 9.92 -30.85 0.96
C GLU A 227 11.33 -31.29 1.32
N LEU A 228 12.01 -30.47 2.11
CA LEU A 228 13.38 -30.69 2.58
C LEU A 228 13.43 -30.58 4.10
N THR A 229 14.42 -31.19 4.71
CA THR A 229 14.70 -31.01 6.13
C THR A 229 15.62 -29.82 6.31
N VAL A 230 15.14 -28.83 7.08
CA VAL A 230 15.91 -27.65 7.49
C VAL A 230 16.40 -27.88 8.91
N ARG A 231 17.69 -27.61 9.14
CA ARG A 231 18.34 -27.72 10.46
C ARG A 231 18.82 -26.35 10.90
N TYR A 232 18.69 -26.06 12.17
CA TYR A 232 19.24 -24.84 12.78
C TYR A 232 19.63 -25.08 14.24
N ASP A 233 20.57 -24.28 14.73
CA ASP A 233 21.05 -24.38 16.10
C ASP A 233 20.05 -23.80 17.11
N ARG A 234 19.70 -24.57 18.14
CA ARG A 234 18.88 -24.12 19.27
C ARG A 234 19.36 -24.81 20.56
N ASP A 235 19.60 -24.01 21.59
CA ASP A 235 19.96 -24.49 22.96
C ASP A 235 21.11 -25.52 22.99
N GLY A 236 22.09 -25.38 22.08
CA GLY A 236 23.27 -26.26 22.00
C GLY A 236 23.03 -27.56 21.26
N GLY A 237 21.92 -27.69 20.50
CA GLY A 237 21.64 -28.82 19.63
C GLY A 237 21.01 -28.39 18.29
N LEU A 238 21.07 -29.28 17.31
CA LEU A 238 20.38 -29.09 16.00
C LEU A 238 18.91 -29.44 16.14
N VAL A 239 18.04 -28.56 15.69
CA VAL A 239 16.59 -28.77 15.56
C VAL A 239 16.25 -28.95 14.09
N GLU A 240 15.44 -29.94 13.77
CA GLU A 240 14.97 -30.22 12.44
C GLU A 240 13.51 -29.72 12.27
N VAL A 241 13.25 -29.03 11.16
CA VAL A 241 11.93 -28.55 10.79
C VAL A 241 11.70 -28.81 9.28
N PRO A 242 10.47 -29.08 8.86
CA PRO A 242 10.18 -29.24 7.44
C PRO A 242 10.21 -27.86 6.75
N GLY A 243 10.82 -27.82 5.57
CA GLY A 243 10.83 -26.67 4.70
C GLY A 243 10.38 -27.03 3.29
N LYS A 244 9.81 -26.10 2.55
CA LYS A 244 9.35 -26.31 1.17
C LYS A 244 10.09 -25.38 0.21
N VAL A 245 10.69 -25.94 -0.84
CA VAL A 245 11.36 -25.16 -1.89
C VAL A 245 10.35 -24.30 -2.61
N SER A 246 10.52 -22.96 -2.52
CA SER A 246 9.63 -21.98 -3.11
C SER A 246 10.22 -21.28 -4.34
N TRP A 247 11.54 -21.33 -4.47
CA TRP A 247 12.23 -20.69 -5.59
C TRP A 247 13.64 -21.28 -5.78
N ILE A 248 14.07 -21.34 -7.03
CA ILE A 248 15.41 -21.78 -7.45
C ILE A 248 15.94 -20.72 -8.41
N SER A 249 17.17 -20.24 -8.19
CA SER A 249 17.81 -19.25 -9.08
C SER A 249 18.02 -19.83 -10.48
N SER A 250 17.69 -19.04 -11.50
CA SER A 250 17.98 -19.37 -12.90
C SER A 250 19.41 -19.04 -13.32
N SER A 251 20.17 -18.34 -12.45
CA SER A 251 21.55 -17.93 -12.70
C SER A 251 22.45 -18.30 -11.54
N ALA A 252 23.68 -18.68 -11.86
CA ALA A 252 24.68 -18.92 -10.83
C ALA A 252 25.12 -17.60 -10.19
N GLU A 253 25.35 -17.64 -8.89
CA GLU A 253 25.89 -16.55 -8.06
C GLU A 253 27.27 -16.95 -7.53
N PHE A 254 28.08 -15.96 -7.16
CA PHE A 254 29.28 -16.23 -6.39
C PHE A 254 28.92 -16.43 -4.93
N THR A 255 29.58 -17.37 -4.25
CA THR A 255 29.37 -17.56 -2.80
C THR A 255 29.59 -16.25 -2.05
N PRO A 256 28.68 -15.85 -1.13
CA PRO A 256 28.79 -14.57 -0.41
C PRO A 256 29.92 -14.50 0.61
N LYS A 257 30.76 -15.52 0.73
CA LYS A 257 31.92 -15.54 1.65
C LYS A 257 33.10 -14.72 1.10
N ILE A 258 33.72 -13.92 1.96
CA ILE A 258 35.03 -13.30 1.74
C ILE A 258 36.07 -14.41 1.63
N ILE A 259 36.58 -14.64 0.43
CA ILE A 259 37.44 -15.75 0.05
C ILE A 259 38.86 -15.48 0.59
N GLN A 260 39.38 -16.37 1.44
CA GLN A 260 40.72 -16.26 1.98
C GLN A 260 41.77 -17.15 1.29
N THR A 261 41.38 -18.09 0.45
CA THR A 261 42.32 -19.01 -0.22
C THR A 261 42.14 -19.03 -1.76
N ARG A 262 43.24 -19.46 -2.46
CA ARG A 262 43.26 -19.49 -3.93
C ARG A 262 42.39 -20.58 -4.55
N GLU A 263 42.07 -21.63 -3.79
CA GLU A 263 41.32 -22.82 -4.22
C GLU A 263 39.80 -22.63 -4.12
N GLU A 264 39.34 -21.74 -3.24
CA GLU A 264 37.90 -21.43 -3.05
C GLU A 264 37.32 -20.39 -4.03
N ARG A 265 38.13 -19.95 -5.01
CA ARG A 265 37.81 -18.79 -5.86
C ARG A 265 36.75 -18.99 -6.93
N VAL A 266 36.23 -20.19 -7.19
CA VAL A 266 35.41 -20.45 -8.39
C VAL A 266 34.31 -21.47 -8.18
N SER A 267 33.70 -21.54 -7.01
CA SER A 267 32.49 -22.33 -6.87
C SER A 267 31.28 -21.46 -7.23
N LEU A 268 30.78 -21.61 -8.45
CA LEU A 268 29.47 -21.10 -8.83
C LEU A 268 28.42 -21.91 -8.06
N VAL A 269 27.54 -21.21 -7.38
CA VAL A 269 26.44 -21.78 -6.61
C VAL A 269 25.11 -21.22 -7.09
N TYR A 270 24.05 -21.96 -6.83
CA TYR A 270 22.68 -21.50 -7.14
C TYR A 270 21.96 -21.24 -5.83
N ALA A 271 21.36 -20.07 -5.73
CA ALA A 271 20.52 -19.75 -4.58
C ALA A 271 19.18 -20.49 -4.69
N ILE A 272 18.75 -21.07 -3.59
CA ILE A 272 17.41 -21.64 -3.42
C ILE A 272 16.72 -20.99 -2.23
N LYS A 273 15.40 -20.84 -2.30
CA LYS A 273 14.59 -20.34 -1.19
C LYS A 273 13.67 -21.44 -0.69
N VAL A 274 13.77 -21.72 0.60
CA VAL A 274 12.96 -22.72 1.29
C VAL A 274 12.12 -22.02 2.34
N VAL A 275 10.79 -22.11 2.21
CA VAL A 275 9.86 -21.56 3.19
C VAL A 275 9.76 -22.50 4.38
N VAL A 276 9.93 -21.96 5.57
CA VAL A 276 9.97 -22.68 6.84
C VAL A 276 8.96 -22.06 7.81
N PRO A 277 8.04 -22.83 8.39
CA PRO A 277 7.17 -22.36 9.47
C PRO A 277 8.01 -21.93 10.68
N ASN A 278 7.60 -20.85 11.34
CA ASN A 278 8.32 -20.30 12.48
C ASN A 278 7.39 -20.16 13.69
N ASP A 279 7.75 -20.80 14.78
CA ASP A 279 7.08 -20.69 16.08
C ASP A 279 7.59 -19.52 16.94
N GLY A 280 8.45 -18.65 16.36
CA GLY A 280 9.11 -17.53 17.03
C GLY A 280 10.56 -17.83 17.45
N SER A 281 11.02 -19.08 17.30
CA SER A 281 12.39 -19.49 17.60
C SER A 281 13.39 -19.04 16.55
N LEU A 282 12.99 -19.03 15.28
CA LEU A 282 13.82 -18.55 14.17
C LEU A 282 13.84 -17.03 14.12
N LYS A 283 15.01 -16.47 13.84
CA LYS A 283 15.22 -15.03 13.67
C LYS A 283 15.86 -14.75 12.31
N ILE A 284 15.58 -13.58 11.78
CA ILE A 284 16.23 -13.09 10.55
C ILE A 284 17.74 -13.04 10.76
N GLY A 285 18.51 -13.55 9.80
CA GLY A 285 19.96 -13.60 9.85
C GLY A 285 20.54 -14.84 10.55
N MET A 286 19.73 -15.67 11.22
CA MET A 286 20.22 -16.94 11.77
C MET A 286 20.73 -17.84 10.65
N PRO A 287 21.83 -18.59 10.89
CA PRO A 287 22.28 -19.62 9.97
C PRO A 287 21.32 -20.82 9.98
N GLY A 288 21.22 -21.48 8.84
CA GLY A 288 20.46 -22.71 8.67
C GLY A 288 21.12 -23.64 7.66
N GLU A 289 20.82 -24.92 7.79
CA GLU A 289 21.34 -25.99 6.98
C GLU A 289 20.20 -26.74 6.28
N LEU A 290 20.49 -27.31 5.13
CA LEU A 290 19.57 -28.15 4.37
C LEU A 290 20.15 -29.58 4.26
N ALA A 291 19.26 -30.56 4.40
CA ALA A 291 19.51 -31.95 4.06
C ALA A 291 18.46 -32.42 3.04
N PHE A 292 18.91 -33.06 1.92
CA PHE A 292 18.05 -33.53 0.83
C PHE A 292 18.60 -34.79 0.14
#